data_b189de70e679d5bbf57ef84fbf6016e6
#
_entry.id   b189de70e679d5bbf57ef84fbf6016e6
#
_cell.length_a   1.000
_cell.length_b   1.000
_cell.length_c   1.000
_cell.angle_alpha   90.00
_cell.angle_beta   90.00
_cell.angle_gamma   90.00
#
_symmetry.space_group_name_H-M   'P 1'
#
loop_
_entity.id
_entity.type
_entity.pdbx_description
1 polymer ?
#
loop_
_entity_poly.entity_id
_entity_poly.type
_entity_poly.pdbx_seq_one_letter_code
_entity_poly.pdbx_strand_id
1 'polypeptide(L)'
;PVSGTYQDDIDTWIAEFKELYPHLDVEVIKTSWDDHNGKLSTMANAGEAPDIAEVSYSAIGTYVELGVAVDIAQYMDPERLADYDQNALDYMSIENTVYGLPLYITIQALGANKDMLEAAGADVPKSESAGWTYEEFLEVIKNGTTDDCFGFVFANSGVTASDFLNIFGVAAGLNNAFTDDLKYAYTSENMLKLLEAVEEMTKSGYMPNYGIEAGQRMVMCQQGKAMIFGKAMPLFENNINKNNAALEANDGTAVENSIPVNYAFLPVPTMEGAEASCFGSVDGLIALRNNKTTDEHLKNVCLFLDYISSGERIAAVDQTLLLEPVCQTGRDAYVSPEGLDEGNVASAARCIGLVVAPPAGVTAEQSASAKTIMDEVIVPKFQALLAGEATAQEVYDAVCTAATEAFGADGCVSGAL
;
A
#
# COMPACT_ATOMS: atom_id res chain seq x y z
N PRO A 1 7.35 8.64 7.95
CA PRO A 1 6.71 9.92 7.64
C PRO A 1 5.39 10.02 8.37
N VAL A 2 5.34 10.95 9.27
CA VAL A 2 4.14 11.15 10.06
C VAL A 2 3.11 11.86 9.21
N SER A 3 2.00 11.22 8.95
CA SER A 3 0.89 11.80 8.19
C SER A 3 0.03 12.77 9.02
N GLY A 4 0.48 13.34 10.10
CA GLY A 4 -0.29 14.21 11.00
C GLY A 4 -1.45 13.53 11.73
N THR A 5 -1.70 12.24 11.47
CA THR A 5 -2.83 11.51 12.09
C THR A 5 -2.55 11.05 13.51
N TYR A 6 -1.30 10.67 13.84
CA TYR A 6 -0.89 10.22 15.17
C TYR A 6 0.35 10.95 15.70
N GLN A 7 0.59 12.18 15.22
CA GLN A 7 1.74 12.99 15.64
C GLN A 7 1.70 13.36 17.12
N ASP A 8 0.53 13.72 17.62
CA ASP A 8 0.36 14.12 19.02
C ASP A 8 0.63 12.93 19.95
N ASP A 9 0.28 11.73 19.52
CA ASP A 9 0.58 10.49 20.24
C ASP A 9 2.08 10.22 20.28
N ILE A 10 2.81 10.39 19.17
CA ILE A 10 4.27 10.21 19.13
C ILE A 10 4.96 11.21 20.06
N ASP A 11 4.57 12.48 20.03
CA ASP A 11 5.16 13.52 20.87
C ASP A 11 4.93 13.19 22.37
N THR A 12 3.75 12.63 22.70
CA THR A 12 3.42 12.17 24.05
C THR A 12 4.29 10.96 24.45
N TRP A 13 4.37 9.95 23.59
CA TRP A 13 5.17 8.75 23.87
C TRP A 13 6.66 9.02 24.01
N ILE A 14 7.20 9.97 23.26
CA ILE A 14 8.60 10.42 23.40
C ILE A 14 8.80 11.12 24.77
N ALA A 15 7.84 11.93 25.21
CA ALA A 15 7.91 12.57 26.53
C ALA A 15 7.88 11.53 27.66
N GLU A 16 6.99 10.52 27.57
CA GLU A 16 6.94 9.38 28.52
C GLU A 16 8.24 8.56 28.51
N PHE A 17 8.78 8.26 27.32
CA PHE A 17 10.06 7.57 27.20
C PHE A 17 11.20 8.33 27.88
N LYS A 18 11.23 9.65 27.73
CA LYS A 18 12.21 10.51 28.39
C LYS A 18 12.12 10.48 29.91
N GLU A 19 10.92 10.29 30.47
CA GLU A 19 10.75 10.14 31.93
C GLU A 19 11.33 8.78 32.40
N LEU A 20 11.16 7.72 31.61
CA LEU A 20 11.71 6.38 31.89
C LEU A 20 13.24 6.33 31.72
N TYR A 21 13.76 7.02 30.71
CA TYR A 21 15.17 7.02 30.33
C TYR A 21 15.73 8.44 30.20
N PRO A 22 15.94 9.18 31.32
CA PRO A 22 16.31 10.61 31.31
C PRO A 22 17.62 10.93 30.60
N HIS A 23 18.47 9.92 30.39
CA HIS A 23 19.76 10.07 29.72
C HIS A 23 19.68 9.90 28.19
N LEU A 24 18.53 9.52 27.65
CA LEU A 24 18.26 9.38 26.21
C LEU A 24 17.42 10.54 25.72
N ASP A 25 17.78 11.10 24.58
CA ASP A 25 17.03 12.12 23.87
C ASP A 25 16.60 11.58 22.51
N VAL A 26 15.34 11.84 22.11
CA VAL A 26 14.79 11.46 20.82
C VAL A 26 14.46 12.74 20.05
N GLU A 27 15.01 12.86 18.85
CA GLU A 27 14.72 13.94 17.91
C GLU A 27 13.93 13.37 16.73
N VAL A 28 12.79 13.98 16.40
CA VAL A 28 11.94 13.56 15.27
C VAL A 28 12.22 14.39 14.04
N ILE A 29 12.63 13.75 12.95
CA ILE A 29 12.78 14.35 11.63
C ILE A 29 11.50 14.10 10.84
N LYS A 30 10.65 15.12 10.72
CA LYS A 30 9.37 15.01 9.98
C LYS A 30 9.60 15.13 8.47
N THR A 31 8.96 14.25 7.72
CA THR A 31 8.99 14.22 6.25
C THR A 31 7.59 13.95 5.70
N SER A 32 7.32 14.36 4.45
CA SER A 32 6.16 13.88 3.69
C SER A 32 6.48 12.52 3.06
N TRP A 33 5.47 11.72 2.73
CA TRP A 33 5.69 10.47 1.98
C TRP A 33 6.35 10.73 0.62
N ASP A 34 6.04 11.83 -0.06
CA ASP A 34 6.61 12.18 -1.36
C ASP A 34 8.12 12.43 -1.29
N ASP A 35 8.60 13.01 -0.19
CA ASP A 35 10.01 13.35 0.01
C ASP A 35 10.80 12.29 0.79
N HIS A 36 10.11 11.41 1.52
CA HIS A 36 10.71 10.56 2.56
C HIS A 36 11.82 9.68 2.02
N ASN A 37 11.50 8.85 1.03
CA ASN A 37 12.45 7.89 0.47
C ASN A 37 13.69 8.57 -0.13
N GLY A 38 13.50 9.70 -0.82
CA GLY A 38 14.60 10.49 -1.38
C GLY A 38 15.53 11.08 -0.32
N LYS A 39 14.96 11.65 0.74
CA LYS A 39 15.73 12.19 1.86
C LYS A 39 16.45 11.11 2.63
N LEU A 40 15.76 10.02 2.98
CA LEU A 40 16.35 8.92 3.73
C LEU A 40 17.51 8.26 2.96
N SER A 41 17.33 8.00 1.66
CA SER A 41 18.39 7.46 0.81
C SER A 41 19.58 8.40 0.70
N THR A 42 19.34 9.72 0.60
CA THR A 42 20.41 10.73 0.57
C THR A 42 21.22 10.71 1.87
N MET A 43 20.55 10.70 3.03
CA MET A 43 21.19 10.64 4.35
C MET A 43 21.97 9.33 4.54
N ALA A 44 21.38 8.20 4.13
CA ALA A 44 22.03 6.89 4.22
C ALA A 44 23.33 6.84 3.39
N ASN A 45 23.28 7.30 2.14
CA ASN A 45 24.46 7.37 1.26
C ASN A 45 25.55 8.32 1.79
N ALA A 46 25.16 9.38 2.51
CA ALA A 46 26.11 10.32 3.16
C ALA A 46 26.72 9.74 4.46
N GLY A 47 26.24 8.59 4.96
CA GLY A 47 26.63 8.03 6.26
C GLY A 47 26.03 8.80 7.46
N GLU A 48 24.92 9.50 7.22
CA GLU A 48 24.19 10.33 8.17
C GLU A 48 22.73 9.81 8.35
N ALA A 49 22.49 8.51 8.12
CA ALA A 49 21.18 7.91 8.34
C ALA A 49 20.68 8.20 9.77
N PRO A 50 19.37 8.44 9.95
CA PRO A 50 18.77 8.48 11.29
C PRO A 50 18.89 7.11 11.95
N ASP A 51 18.77 7.05 13.29
CA ASP A 51 18.87 5.79 14.02
C ASP A 51 17.68 4.86 13.77
N ILE A 52 16.49 5.45 13.56
CA ILE A 52 15.23 4.75 13.24
C ILE A 52 14.55 5.48 12.09
N ALA A 53 13.95 4.74 11.17
CA ALA A 53 13.12 5.29 10.12
C ALA A 53 11.86 4.46 9.95
N GLU A 54 10.71 5.12 9.74
CA GLU A 54 9.51 4.49 9.24
C GLU A 54 9.67 4.26 7.73
N VAL A 55 9.49 3.05 7.28
CA VAL A 55 9.63 2.70 5.87
C VAL A 55 8.55 1.71 5.44
N SER A 56 8.18 1.77 4.16
CA SER A 56 7.45 0.67 3.55
C SER A 56 8.39 -0.53 3.32
N TYR A 57 7.87 -1.72 3.45
CA TYR A 57 8.62 -2.97 3.28
C TYR A 57 9.46 -3.00 1.99
N SER A 58 8.94 -2.45 0.89
CA SER A 58 9.61 -2.43 -0.41
C SER A 58 10.91 -1.61 -0.42
N ALA A 59 11.14 -0.76 0.57
CA ALA A 59 12.34 0.07 0.66
C ALA A 59 13.47 -0.60 1.48
N ILE A 60 13.19 -1.64 2.26
CA ILE A 60 14.15 -2.26 3.18
C ILE A 60 15.39 -2.79 2.43
N GLY A 61 15.18 -3.46 1.30
CA GLY A 61 16.26 -4.00 0.47
C GLY A 61 17.33 -2.97 0.11
N THR A 62 16.92 -1.73 -0.17
CA THR A 62 17.86 -0.63 -0.46
C THR A 62 18.81 -0.35 0.71
N TYR A 63 18.31 -0.34 1.95
CA TYR A 63 19.13 -0.06 3.14
C TYR A 63 19.97 -1.24 3.57
N VAL A 64 19.54 -2.46 3.26
CA VAL A 64 20.34 -3.69 3.41
C VAL A 64 21.52 -3.69 2.45
N GLU A 65 21.31 -3.36 1.17
CA GLU A 65 22.39 -3.25 0.17
C GLU A 65 23.40 -2.15 0.50
N LEU A 66 22.92 -1.01 1.01
CA LEU A 66 23.80 0.05 1.50
C LEU A 66 24.58 -0.34 2.77
N GLY A 67 24.26 -1.48 3.39
CA GLY A 67 24.90 -1.95 4.61
C GLY A 67 24.57 -1.12 5.85
N VAL A 68 23.50 -0.33 5.81
CA VAL A 68 23.06 0.54 6.92
C VAL A 68 21.92 -0.04 7.73
N ALA A 69 21.14 -0.98 7.20
CA ALA A 69 20.09 -1.66 7.97
C ALA A 69 20.68 -2.57 9.06
N VAL A 70 20.04 -2.61 10.20
CA VAL A 70 20.47 -3.37 11.38
C VAL A 70 19.59 -4.61 11.57
N ASP A 71 20.20 -5.78 11.70
CA ASP A 71 19.51 -6.97 12.18
C ASP A 71 19.08 -6.76 13.66
N ILE A 72 17.78 -6.45 13.83
CA ILE A 72 17.24 -6.10 15.16
C ILE A 72 17.07 -7.32 16.06
N ALA A 73 16.98 -8.53 15.52
CA ALA A 73 16.80 -9.74 16.31
C ALA A 73 17.98 -9.99 17.28
N GLN A 74 19.15 -9.39 17.01
CA GLN A 74 20.31 -9.45 17.91
C GLN A 74 20.14 -8.60 19.19
N TYR A 75 19.20 -7.67 19.19
CA TYR A 75 18.99 -6.67 20.26
C TYR A 75 17.61 -6.76 20.91
N MET A 76 16.69 -7.51 20.32
CA MET A 76 15.30 -7.64 20.78
C MET A 76 15.11 -8.91 21.60
N ASP A 77 14.16 -8.87 22.54
CA ASP A 77 13.71 -10.08 23.23
C ASP A 77 13.00 -11.00 22.22
N PRO A 78 13.36 -12.29 22.13
CA PRO A 78 12.66 -13.24 21.27
C PRO A 78 11.16 -13.35 21.54
N GLU A 79 10.71 -13.18 22.79
CA GLU A 79 9.29 -13.18 23.15
C GLU A 79 8.55 -11.98 22.54
N ARG A 80 9.26 -10.85 22.40
CA ARG A 80 8.72 -9.66 21.76
C ARG A 80 8.52 -9.84 20.26
N LEU A 81 9.46 -10.50 19.58
CA LEU A 81 9.31 -10.84 18.17
C LEU A 81 8.19 -11.88 17.95
N ALA A 82 8.05 -12.84 18.88
CA ALA A 82 7.00 -13.85 18.81
C ALA A 82 5.58 -13.31 19.06
N ASP A 83 5.43 -12.10 19.58
CA ASP A 83 4.12 -11.41 19.71
C ASP A 83 3.54 -10.96 18.37
N TYR A 84 4.42 -10.70 17.38
CA TYR A 84 4.01 -10.30 16.04
C TYR A 84 3.52 -11.47 15.19
N ASP A 85 2.59 -11.17 14.30
CA ASP A 85 2.21 -12.11 13.24
C ASP A 85 3.39 -12.37 12.32
N GLN A 86 3.69 -13.65 12.07
CA GLN A 86 4.83 -14.02 11.26
C GLN A 86 4.76 -13.39 9.85
N ASN A 87 3.57 -13.36 9.25
CA ASN A 87 3.35 -12.71 7.98
C ASN A 87 3.77 -11.22 8.00
N ALA A 88 3.48 -10.49 9.06
CA ALA A 88 3.88 -9.09 9.19
C ALA A 88 5.41 -8.93 9.38
N LEU A 89 6.05 -9.83 10.14
CA LEU A 89 7.50 -9.86 10.28
C LEU A 89 8.21 -10.24 8.97
N ASP A 90 7.62 -11.12 8.17
CA ASP A 90 8.18 -11.53 6.89
C ASP A 90 8.30 -10.34 5.93
N TYR A 91 7.35 -9.40 5.95
CA TYR A 91 7.46 -8.13 5.23
C TYR A 91 8.66 -7.27 5.70
N MET A 92 9.01 -7.33 6.98
CA MET A 92 10.12 -6.55 7.56
C MET A 92 11.46 -7.31 7.51
N SER A 93 11.50 -8.41 6.76
CA SER A 93 12.67 -9.31 6.67
C SER A 93 13.22 -9.36 5.24
N ILE A 94 14.54 -9.54 5.15
CA ILE A 94 15.27 -9.86 3.92
C ILE A 94 16.13 -11.07 4.20
N GLU A 95 16.08 -12.11 3.38
CA GLU A 95 16.83 -13.35 3.54
C GLU A 95 16.69 -13.96 4.97
N ASN A 96 15.47 -13.93 5.51
CA ASN A 96 15.11 -14.37 6.85
C ASN A 96 15.75 -13.56 8.00
N THR A 97 16.34 -12.42 7.73
CA THR A 97 16.86 -11.49 8.74
C THR A 97 15.86 -10.38 8.98
N VAL A 98 15.47 -10.16 10.23
CA VAL A 98 14.49 -9.13 10.63
C VAL A 98 15.18 -7.79 10.80
N TYR A 99 14.81 -6.80 10.00
CA TYR A 99 15.41 -5.45 10.03
C TYR A 99 14.55 -4.40 10.72
N GLY A 100 13.28 -4.70 11.00
CA GLY A 100 12.38 -3.76 11.64
C GLY A 100 11.16 -4.42 12.27
N LEU A 101 10.38 -3.60 12.97
CA LEU A 101 9.10 -4.01 13.55
C LEU A 101 7.97 -3.43 12.72
N PRO A 102 7.00 -4.26 12.27
CA PRO A 102 5.83 -3.78 11.56
C PRO A 102 4.96 -2.93 12.49
N LEU A 103 4.42 -1.82 11.97
CA LEU A 103 3.45 -0.99 12.68
C LEU A 103 2.02 -1.40 12.30
N TYR A 104 1.77 -1.59 11.02
CA TYR A 104 0.45 -1.93 10.47
C TYR A 104 0.58 -2.57 9.09
N ILE A 105 -0.49 -3.28 8.71
CA ILE A 105 -0.72 -3.70 7.33
C ILE A 105 -1.80 -2.80 6.75
N THR A 106 -1.44 -1.96 5.80
CA THR A 106 -2.44 -1.22 5.02
C THR A 106 -3.00 -2.12 3.93
N ILE A 107 -4.31 -2.29 3.91
CA ILE A 107 -5.00 -2.86 2.76
C ILE A 107 -5.40 -1.75 1.81
N GLN A 108 -5.14 -1.97 0.54
CA GLN A 108 -5.45 -1.01 -0.52
C GLN A 108 -6.23 -1.71 -1.62
N ALA A 109 -7.41 -1.19 -1.89
CA ALA A 109 -8.33 -1.77 -2.85
C ALA A 109 -9.17 -0.66 -3.54
N LEU A 110 -10.47 -0.85 -3.72
CA LEU A 110 -11.34 0.08 -4.41
C LEU A 110 -12.30 0.77 -3.43
N GLY A 111 -12.55 2.05 -3.68
CA GLY A 111 -13.60 2.83 -3.04
C GLY A 111 -14.66 3.22 -4.06
N ALA A 112 -15.89 3.38 -3.64
CA ALA A 112 -16.97 3.71 -4.56
C ALA A 112 -18.09 4.52 -3.89
N ASN A 113 -18.95 5.11 -4.71
CA ASN A 113 -20.24 5.60 -4.30
C ASN A 113 -21.25 4.45 -4.43
N LYS A 114 -21.76 3.93 -3.31
CA LYS A 114 -22.68 2.79 -3.23
C LYS A 114 -23.95 3.01 -4.03
N ASP A 115 -24.55 4.21 -3.94
CA ASP A 115 -25.78 4.53 -4.65
C ASP A 115 -25.59 4.51 -6.19
N MET A 116 -24.45 4.98 -6.66
CA MET A 116 -24.10 4.92 -8.08
C MET A 116 -23.80 3.49 -8.54
N LEU A 117 -23.16 2.67 -7.71
CA LEU A 117 -22.92 1.25 -7.99
C LEU A 117 -24.24 0.48 -8.18
N GLU A 118 -25.16 0.64 -7.24
CA GLU A 118 -26.49 0.01 -7.28
C GLU A 118 -27.27 0.45 -8.53
N ALA A 119 -27.22 1.74 -8.86
CA ALA A 119 -27.83 2.28 -10.07
C ALA A 119 -27.20 1.70 -11.36
N ALA A 120 -25.92 1.37 -11.34
CA ALA A 120 -25.21 0.70 -12.44
C ALA A 120 -25.41 -0.82 -12.47
N GLY A 121 -26.13 -1.40 -11.50
CA GLY A 121 -26.49 -2.82 -11.45
C GLY A 121 -25.58 -3.70 -10.60
N ALA A 122 -24.73 -3.12 -9.76
CA ALA A 122 -23.90 -3.89 -8.84
C ALA A 122 -24.69 -4.51 -7.69
N ASP A 123 -24.37 -5.74 -7.34
CA ASP A 123 -24.79 -6.36 -6.07
C ASP A 123 -23.75 -6.00 -5.00
N VAL A 124 -23.92 -4.81 -4.40
CA VAL A 124 -22.94 -4.25 -3.46
C VAL A 124 -22.75 -5.15 -2.23
N PRO A 125 -23.80 -5.65 -1.55
CA PRO A 125 -23.62 -6.57 -0.42
C PRO A 125 -22.84 -7.84 -0.75
N LYS A 126 -23.03 -8.39 -1.97
CA LYS A 126 -22.24 -9.52 -2.44
C LYS A 126 -20.79 -9.12 -2.67
N SER A 127 -20.57 -7.99 -3.34
CA SER A 127 -19.21 -7.51 -3.66
C SER A 127 -18.40 -7.22 -2.41
N GLU A 128 -19.01 -6.64 -1.36
CA GLU A 128 -18.40 -6.40 -0.06
C GLU A 128 -18.05 -7.71 0.66
N SER A 129 -18.97 -8.67 0.75
CA SER A 129 -18.82 -9.87 1.57
C SER A 129 -18.13 -11.04 0.88
N ALA A 130 -18.35 -11.23 -0.43
CA ALA A 130 -17.87 -12.36 -1.22
C ALA A 130 -16.88 -11.99 -2.33
N GLY A 131 -16.78 -10.71 -2.69
CA GLY A 131 -16.05 -10.23 -3.83
C GLY A 131 -16.85 -10.33 -5.13
N TRP A 132 -16.22 -9.96 -6.24
CA TRP A 132 -16.82 -9.91 -7.57
C TRP A 132 -15.81 -10.34 -8.65
N THR A 133 -16.32 -10.73 -9.81
CA THR A 133 -15.48 -11.06 -10.95
C THR A 133 -15.12 -9.80 -11.74
N TYR A 134 -14.09 -9.90 -12.59
CA TYR A 134 -13.71 -8.80 -13.49
C TYR A 134 -14.83 -8.50 -14.51
N GLU A 135 -15.57 -9.50 -14.96
CA GLU A 135 -16.71 -9.32 -15.87
C GLU A 135 -17.84 -8.54 -15.20
N GLU A 136 -18.19 -8.86 -13.94
CA GLU A 136 -19.16 -8.08 -13.16
C GLU A 136 -18.71 -6.62 -12.99
N PHE A 137 -17.44 -6.42 -12.66
CA PHE A 137 -16.84 -5.08 -12.55
C PHE A 137 -16.91 -4.32 -13.88
N LEU A 138 -16.51 -4.95 -14.98
CA LEU A 138 -16.50 -4.34 -16.31
C LEU A 138 -17.91 -3.92 -16.76
N GLU A 139 -18.93 -4.75 -16.49
CA GLU A 139 -20.32 -4.41 -16.77
C GLU A 139 -20.78 -3.20 -15.94
N VAL A 140 -20.45 -3.17 -14.66
CA VAL A 140 -20.80 -2.09 -13.74
C VAL A 140 -20.13 -0.78 -14.15
N ILE A 141 -18.83 -0.75 -14.44
CA ILE A 141 -18.16 0.49 -14.86
C ILE A 141 -18.66 0.99 -16.23
N LYS A 142 -19.00 0.08 -17.14
CA LYS A 142 -19.63 0.43 -18.41
C LYS A 142 -20.97 1.10 -18.21
N ASN A 143 -21.83 0.53 -17.35
CA ASN A 143 -23.16 1.07 -17.06
C ASN A 143 -23.10 2.40 -16.29
N GLY A 144 -22.10 2.58 -15.42
CA GLY A 144 -21.90 3.78 -14.62
C GLY A 144 -21.14 4.91 -15.33
N THR A 145 -20.57 4.66 -16.53
CA THR A 145 -19.88 5.69 -17.30
C THR A 145 -20.88 6.56 -18.04
N THR A 146 -20.73 7.89 -17.92
CA THR A 146 -21.52 8.91 -18.62
C THR A 146 -20.59 9.99 -19.16
N ASP A 147 -21.17 11.01 -19.84
CA ASP A 147 -20.39 12.15 -20.33
C ASP A 147 -19.70 12.93 -19.19
N ASP A 148 -20.25 12.90 -17.96
CA ASP A 148 -19.80 13.66 -16.80
C ASP A 148 -19.15 12.79 -15.71
N CYS A 149 -19.17 11.46 -15.84
CA CYS A 149 -18.69 10.52 -14.85
C CYS A 149 -17.95 9.34 -15.47
N PHE A 150 -16.74 9.09 -14.98
CA PHE A 150 -16.00 7.84 -15.27
C PHE A 150 -16.51 6.70 -14.39
N GLY A 151 -16.68 5.52 -14.98
CA GLY A 151 -17.01 4.30 -14.22
C GLY A 151 -15.91 3.94 -13.25
N PHE A 152 -14.65 4.15 -13.64
CA PHE A 152 -13.48 3.84 -12.83
C PHE A 152 -12.38 4.89 -12.98
N VAL A 153 -11.79 5.33 -11.89
CA VAL A 153 -10.56 6.13 -11.88
C VAL A 153 -9.53 5.49 -10.95
N PHE A 154 -8.25 5.69 -11.23
CA PHE A 154 -7.17 5.24 -10.34
C PHE A 154 -6.08 6.31 -10.28
N ALA A 155 -5.47 6.48 -9.10
CA ALA A 155 -4.28 7.31 -8.98
C ALA A 155 -3.13 6.66 -9.75
N ASN A 156 -2.66 7.31 -10.81
CA ASN A 156 -1.75 6.71 -11.79
C ASN A 156 -0.68 7.68 -12.30
N SER A 157 -0.50 8.84 -11.66
CA SER A 157 0.53 9.80 -12.05
C SER A 157 1.69 9.83 -11.05
N GLY A 158 2.88 10.11 -11.53
CA GLY A 158 4.09 10.19 -10.72
C GLY A 158 4.37 8.87 -9.97
N VAL A 159 4.64 8.98 -8.69
CA VAL A 159 4.94 7.84 -7.80
C VAL A 159 3.77 6.87 -7.62
N THR A 160 2.54 7.28 -7.93
CA THR A 160 1.35 6.41 -7.78
C THR A 160 1.08 5.53 -9.00
N ALA A 161 1.85 5.66 -10.08
CA ALA A 161 1.69 4.80 -11.25
C ALA A 161 2.01 3.33 -10.95
N SER A 162 3.01 3.06 -10.11
CA SER A 162 3.31 1.71 -9.62
C SER A 162 2.20 1.15 -8.71
N ASP A 163 1.54 2.01 -7.94
CA ASP A 163 0.43 1.60 -7.07
C ASP A 163 -0.74 1.00 -7.87
N PHE A 164 -1.04 1.56 -9.05
CA PHE A 164 -2.08 0.98 -9.91
C PHE A 164 -1.76 -0.49 -10.22
N LEU A 165 -0.54 -0.76 -10.66
CA LEU A 165 -0.12 -2.12 -11.04
C LEU A 165 -0.05 -3.05 -9.83
N ASN A 166 0.46 -2.60 -8.71
CA ASN A 166 0.55 -3.39 -7.49
C ASN A 166 -0.84 -3.71 -6.91
N ILE A 167 -1.74 -2.72 -6.87
CA ILE A 167 -3.06 -2.88 -6.25
C ILE A 167 -4.03 -3.56 -7.22
N PHE A 168 -4.15 -3.06 -8.45
CA PHE A 168 -5.08 -3.64 -9.42
C PHE A 168 -4.52 -4.90 -10.09
N GLY A 169 -3.20 -5.11 -10.03
CA GLY A 169 -2.54 -6.32 -10.52
C GLY A 169 -3.01 -7.60 -9.85
N VAL A 170 -3.47 -7.52 -8.59
CA VAL A 170 -4.05 -8.68 -7.91
C VAL A 170 -5.29 -9.23 -8.62
N ALA A 171 -5.99 -8.42 -9.42
CA ALA A 171 -7.08 -8.89 -10.27
C ALA A 171 -6.65 -10.02 -11.21
N ALA A 172 -5.43 -9.93 -11.72
CA ALA A 172 -4.82 -10.93 -12.60
C ALA A 172 -3.94 -11.95 -11.87
N GLY A 173 -3.92 -11.96 -10.54
CA GLY A 173 -3.06 -12.84 -9.74
C GLY A 173 -1.60 -12.36 -9.61
N LEU A 174 -1.30 -11.11 -9.96
CA LEU A 174 0.02 -10.49 -9.78
C LEU A 174 0.14 -9.96 -8.33
N ASN A 175 0.31 -10.86 -7.38
CA ASN A 175 0.30 -10.51 -5.96
C ASN A 175 1.62 -9.88 -5.50
N ASN A 176 2.74 -10.29 -6.10
CA ASN A 176 4.09 -9.84 -5.79
C ASN A 176 4.95 -9.79 -7.06
N ALA A 177 6.07 -9.08 -7.00
CA ALA A 177 7.04 -9.04 -8.11
C ALA A 177 7.71 -10.40 -8.38
N PHE A 178 7.75 -11.28 -7.37
CA PHE A 178 8.30 -12.62 -7.48
C PHE A 178 7.28 -13.67 -7.04
N THR A 179 7.32 -14.84 -7.68
CA THR A 179 6.58 -16.04 -7.30
C THR A 179 7.29 -16.77 -6.15
N ASP A 180 6.64 -17.78 -5.55
CA ASP A 180 7.22 -18.59 -4.47
C ASP A 180 8.51 -19.32 -4.88
N ASP A 181 8.68 -19.62 -6.17
CA ASP A 181 9.91 -20.18 -6.75
C ASP A 181 10.90 -19.11 -7.22
N LEU A 182 10.71 -17.86 -6.75
CA LEU A 182 11.59 -16.70 -6.94
C LEU A 182 11.78 -16.27 -8.40
N LYS A 183 10.80 -16.52 -9.26
CA LYS A 183 10.78 -16.01 -10.63
C LYS A 183 10.04 -14.68 -10.71
N TYR A 184 10.50 -13.80 -11.57
CA TYR A 184 9.88 -12.49 -11.77
C TYR A 184 8.51 -12.64 -12.42
N ALA A 185 7.46 -12.24 -11.71
CA ALA A 185 6.06 -12.52 -12.04
C ALA A 185 5.52 -11.64 -13.18
N TYR A 186 6.06 -10.42 -13.36
CA TYR A 186 5.54 -9.47 -14.37
C TYR A 186 5.92 -9.82 -15.81
N THR A 187 6.62 -10.93 -16.03
CA THR A 187 6.83 -11.55 -17.35
C THR A 187 5.80 -12.62 -17.70
N SER A 188 4.84 -12.86 -16.81
CA SER A 188 3.76 -13.84 -17.04
C SER A 188 2.71 -13.33 -18.03
N GLU A 189 1.92 -14.24 -18.62
CA GLU A 189 0.75 -13.90 -19.44
C GLU A 189 -0.30 -13.10 -18.63
N ASN A 190 -0.32 -13.23 -17.32
CA ASN A 190 -1.21 -12.50 -16.43
C ASN A 190 -0.93 -10.98 -16.49
N MET A 191 0.35 -10.58 -16.63
CA MET A 191 0.70 -9.17 -16.84
C MET A 191 0.15 -8.65 -18.16
N LEU A 192 0.25 -9.42 -19.24
CA LEU A 192 -0.33 -9.02 -20.54
C LEU A 192 -1.86 -8.85 -20.42
N LYS A 193 -2.56 -9.80 -19.80
CA LYS A 193 -4.02 -9.70 -19.56
C LYS A 193 -4.40 -8.45 -18.78
N LEU A 194 -3.63 -8.10 -17.75
CA LEU A 194 -3.83 -6.87 -16.98
C LEU A 194 -3.68 -5.63 -17.87
N LEU A 195 -2.61 -5.56 -18.66
CA LEU A 195 -2.35 -4.43 -19.56
C LEU A 195 -3.42 -4.30 -20.65
N GLU A 196 -3.89 -5.42 -21.23
CA GLU A 196 -5.00 -5.44 -22.20
C GLU A 196 -6.30 -4.93 -21.58
N ALA A 197 -6.60 -5.32 -20.34
CA ALA A 197 -7.78 -4.83 -19.61
C ALA A 197 -7.71 -3.30 -19.39
N VAL A 198 -6.55 -2.76 -19.03
CA VAL A 198 -6.34 -1.31 -18.88
C VAL A 198 -6.48 -0.58 -20.21
N GLU A 199 -5.91 -1.14 -21.27
CA GLU A 199 -6.03 -0.60 -22.63
C GLU A 199 -7.50 -0.55 -23.09
N GLU A 200 -8.27 -1.61 -22.81
CA GLU A 200 -9.71 -1.66 -23.11
C GLU A 200 -10.47 -0.58 -22.34
N MET A 201 -10.27 -0.47 -21.02
CA MET A 201 -10.97 0.49 -20.18
C MET A 201 -10.71 1.94 -20.60
N THR A 202 -9.47 2.26 -20.97
CA THR A 202 -9.10 3.61 -21.44
C THR A 202 -9.65 3.90 -22.84
N LYS A 203 -9.52 2.98 -23.78
CA LYS A 203 -10.06 3.11 -25.15
C LYS A 203 -11.58 3.22 -25.19
N SER A 204 -12.26 2.54 -24.27
CA SER A 204 -13.73 2.58 -24.14
C SER A 204 -14.24 3.80 -23.37
N GLY A 205 -13.34 4.63 -22.82
CA GLY A 205 -13.70 5.81 -22.04
C GLY A 205 -14.25 5.49 -20.63
N TYR A 206 -14.14 4.25 -20.16
CA TYR A 206 -14.53 3.89 -18.78
C TYR A 206 -13.57 4.45 -17.74
N MET A 207 -12.31 4.62 -18.14
CA MET A 207 -11.26 5.31 -17.40
C MET A 207 -10.77 6.55 -18.15
N PRO A 208 -10.26 7.58 -17.42
CA PRO A 208 -9.58 8.71 -18.05
C PRO A 208 -8.28 8.24 -18.74
N ASN A 209 -7.97 8.85 -19.87
CA ASN A 209 -6.73 8.65 -20.62
C ASN A 209 -5.64 9.68 -20.26
N TYR A 210 -5.68 10.20 -19.04
CA TYR A 210 -4.74 11.17 -18.49
C TYR A 210 -4.40 10.80 -17.05
N GLY A 211 -3.29 11.36 -16.54
CA GLY A 211 -2.83 11.09 -15.19
C GLY A 211 -3.75 11.66 -14.12
N ILE A 212 -4.05 10.86 -13.11
CA ILE A 212 -4.81 11.23 -11.92
C ILE A 212 -3.86 11.23 -10.72
N GLU A 213 -3.73 12.35 -10.05
CA GLU A 213 -2.94 12.46 -8.83
C GLU A 213 -3.62 11.77 -7.64
N ALA A 214 -2.81 11.38 -6.64
CA ALA A 214 -3.30 10.66 -5.46
C ALA A 214 -4.44 11.40 -4.75
N GLY A 215 -4.37 12.73 -4.62
CA GLY A 215 -5.41 13.56 -3.99
C GLY A 215 -6.69 13.68 -4.79
N GLN A 216 -6.63 13.53 -6.11
CA GLN A 216 -7.77 13.82 -7.01
C GLN A 216 -8.81 12.70 -7.04
N ARG A 217 -8.42 11.42 -6.93
CA ARG A 217 -9.32 10.28 -7.13
C ARG A 217 -10.53 10.28 -6.18
N MET A 218 -10.33 10.53 -4.90
CA MET A 218 -11.40 10.61 -3.92
C MET A 218 -12.26 11.87 -4.13
N VAL A 219 -11.63 13.00 -4.46
CA VAL A 219 -12.34 14.25 -4.80
C VAL A 219 -13.26 14.06 -6.01
N MET A 220 -12.81 13.34 -7.05
CA MET A 220 -13.66 13.02 -8.22
C MET A 220 -14.88 12.19 -7.80
N CYS A 221 -14.73 11.22 -6.90
CA CYS A 221 -15.85 10.46 -6.35
C CYS A 221 -16.80 11.37 -5.56
N GLN A 222 -16.27 12.22 -4.69
CA GLN A 222 -17.06 13.19 -3.92
C GLN A 222 -17.81 14.19 -4.82
N GLN A 223 -17.29 14.49 -6.01
CA GLN A 223 -17.94 15.36 -6.99
C GLN A 223 -18.89 14.62 -7.95
N GLY A 224 -19.09 13.31 -7.80
CA GLY A 224 -19.88 12.49 -8.71
C GLY A 224 -19.26 12.32 -10.12
N LYS A 225 -17.95 12.61 -10.26
CA LYS A 225 -17.19 12.46 -11.52
C LYS A 225 -16.51 11.11 -11.66
N ALA A 226 -16.52 10.29 -10.63
CA ALA A 226 -16.04 8.92 -10.60
C ALA A 226 -16.97 8.07 -9.76
N MET A 227 -17.42 6.93 -10.29
CA MET A 227 -18.25 5.99 -9.56
C MET A 227 -17.38 5.12 -8.63
N ILE A 228 -16.31 4.55 -9.18
CA ILE A 228 -15.32 3.74 -8.47
C ILE A 228 -13.96 4.43 -8.56
N PHE A 229 -13.18 4.37 -7.49
CA PHE A 229 -11.82 4.88 -7.50
C PHE A 229 -10.84 3.90 -6.85
N GLY A 230 -9.65 3.81 -7.39
CA GLY A 230 -8.58 2.96 -6.89
C GLY A 230 -7.51 3.72 -6.14
N LYS A 231 -6.76 2.97 -5.41
CA LYS A 231 -6.03 3.15 -4.18
C LYS A 231 -6.94 3.71 -3.08
N ALA A 232 -7.98 2.94 -2.74
CA ALA A 232 -8.83 3.23 -1.59
C ALA A 232 -8.39 2.44 -0.36
N MET A 233 -8.70 2.98 0.80
CA MET A 233 -8.39 2.40 2.12
C MET A 233 -9.61 2.50 3.02
N PRO A 234 -9.76 1.65 4.06
CA PRO A 234 -10.90 1.72 4.99
C PRO A 234 -11.09 3.10 5.62
N LEU A 235 -10.01 3.77 6.01
CA LEU A 235 -10.05 5.11 6.63
C LEU A 235 -10.74 6.19 5.77
N PHE A 236 -10.94 5.96 4.47
CA PHE A 236 -11.60 6.92 3.59
C PHE A 236 -13.09 7.06 3.90
N GLU A 237 -13.71 6.08 4.55
CA GLU A 237 -15.07 6.22 5.06
C GLU A 237 -15.19 7.43 5.99
N ASN A 238 -14.26 7.59 6.94
CA ASN A 238 -14.25 8.74 7.83
C ASN A 238 -14.08 10.08 7.09
N ASN A 239 -13.24 10.11 6.07
CA ASN A 239 -13.00 11.32 5.28
C ASN A 239 -14.25 11.72 4.48
N ILE A 240 -14.92 10.75 3.91
CA ILE A 240 -16.17 10.96 3.14
C ILE A 240 -17.31 11.35 4.09
N ASN A 241 -17.44 10.70 5.24
CA ASN A 241 -18.45 11.04 6.24
C ASN A 241 -18.26 12.47 6.79
N LYS A 242 -17.00 12.91 7.00
CA LYS A 242 -16.71 14.31 7.37
C LYS A 242 -17.14 15.28 6.28
N ASN A 243 -16.88 14.96 5.01
CA ASN A 243 -17.32 15.80 3.90
C ASN A 243 -18.86 15.86 3.79
N ASN A 244 -19.55 14.74 3.98
CA ASN A 244 -21.01 14.69 3.99
C ASN A 244 -21.59 15.55 5.12
N ALA A 245 -21.01 15.48 6.31
CA ALA A 245 -21.42 16.32 7.44
C ALA A 245 -21.20 17.81 7.17
N ALA A 246 -20.09 18.19 6.54
CA ALA A 246 -19.82 19.57 6.13
C ALA A 246 -20.81 20.07 5.07
N LEU A 247 -21.22 19.21 4.12
CA LEU A 247 -22.28 19.52 3.16
C LEU A 247 -23.63 19.78 3.85
N GLU A 248 -24.02 18.90 4.78
CA GLU A 248 -25.28 19.03 5.53
C GLU A 248 -25.28 20.29 6.40
N ALA A 249 -24.15 20.56 7.07
CA ALA A 249 -23.99 21.77 7.88
C ALA A 249 -23.89 23.06 7.06
N ASN A 250 -23.57 22.96 5.75
CA ASN A 250 -23.29 24.09 4.86
C ASN A 250 -22.28 25.08 5.47
N ASP A 251 -21.22 24.56 6.09
CA ASP A 251 -20.23 25.33 6.83
C ASP A 251 -19.08 25.89 5.95
N GLY A 252 -19.08 25.55 4.67
CA GLY A 252 -18.09 25.99 3.68
C GLY A 252 -16.76 25.23 3.72
N THR A 253 -16.67 24.14 4.48
CA THR A 253 -15.47 23.27 4.56
C THR A 253 -15.54 22.03 3.68
N ALA A 254 -16.74 21.73 3.12
CA ALA A 254 -16.91 20.62 2.19
C ALA A 254 -16.09 20.83 0.91
N VAL A 255 -15.71 19.72 0.28
CA VAL A 255 -15.07 19.74 -1.06
C VAL A 255 -15.96 20.48 -2.04
N GLU A 256 -15.37 21.39 -2.80
CA GLU A 256 -16.11 22.24 -3.78
C GLU A 256 -16.85 21.37 -4.81
N ASN A 257 -18.14 21.70 -5.03
CA ASN A 257 -19.04 20.95 -5.91
C ASN A 257 -19.24 19.48 -5.56
N SER A 258 -18.98 19.08 -4.29
CA SER A 258 -19.23 17.72 -3.84
C SER A 258 -20.72 17.44 -3.66
N ILE A 259 -21.06 16.16 -3.75
CA ILE A 259 -22.37 15.59 -3.47
C ILE A 259 -22.27 14.68 -2.24
N PRO A 260 -23.37 14.36 -1.55
CA PRO A 260 -23.35 13.30 -0.54
C PRO A 260 -22.93 11.97 -1.17
N VAL A 261 -22.01 11.24 -0.51
CA VAL A 261 -21.53 9.95 -0.97
C VAL A 261 -21.79 8.90 0.10
N ASN A 262 -22.51 7.85 -0.27
CA ASN A 262 -22.62 6.62 0.50
C ASN A 262 -21.42 5.75 0.12
N TYR A 263 -20.41 5.68 1.01
CA TYR A 263 -19.12 5.06 0.69
C TYR A 263 -19.20 3.53 0.75
N ALA A 264 -18.65 2.87 -0.27
CA ALA A 264 -18.34 1.44 -0.25
C ALA A 264 -16.83 1.24 -0.36
N PHE A 265 -16.27 0.37 0.50
CA PHE A 265 -14.93 -0.19 0.35
C PHE A 265 -15.05 -1.60 -0.25
N LEU A 266 -14.42 -1.83 -1.39
CA LEU A 266 -14.61 -3.04 -2.20
C LEU A 266 -13.28 -3.73 -2.48
N PRO A 267 -13.22 -5.08 -2.45
CA PRO A 267 -12.06 -5.81 -2.96
C PRO A 267 -11.86 -5.53 -4.45
N VAL A 268 -10.61 -5.68 -4.91
CA VAL A 268 -10.30 -5.68 -6.33
C VAL A 268 -11.00 -6.88 -6.99
N PRO A 269 -11.60 -6.72 -8.20
CA PRO A 269 -12.27 -7.82 -8.90
C PRO A 269 -11.27 -8.90 -9.32
N THR A 270 -11.72 -10.14 -9.45
CA THR A 270 -10.89 -11.29 -9.82
C THR A 270 -11.10 -11.67 -11.28
N MET A 271 -10.03 -11.71 -12.09
CA MET A 271 -10.06 -12.17 -13.48
C MET A 271 -10.13 -13.69 -13.56
N GLU A 272 -10.62 -14.21 -14.68
CA GLU A 272 -10.68 -15.65 -14.94
C GLU A 272 -9.28 -16.30 -14.84
N GLY A 273 -9.18 -17.34 -14.03
CA GLY A 273 -7.96 -18.10 -13.79
C GLY A 273 -7.08 -17.54 -12.65
N ALA A 274 -7.42 -16.40 -12.07
CA ALA A 274 -6.77 -15.87 -10.87
C ALA A 274 -7.52 -16.29 -9.60
N GLU A 275 -6.81 -16.31 -8.47
CA GLU A 275 -7.42 -16.44 -7.15
C GLU A 275 -7.66 -15.05 -6.56
N ALA A 276 -8.71 -14.92 -5.75
CA ALA A 276 -9.01 -13.67 -5.06
C ALA A 276 -7.88 -13.33 -4.09
N SER A 277 -7.33 -12.13 -4.20
CA SER A 277 -6.28 -11.62 -3.33
C SER A 277 -6.44 -10.13 -3.09
N CYS A 278 -5.69 -9.57 -2.15
CA CYS A 278 -5.69 -8.16 -1.84
C CYS A 278 -4.24 -7.66 -1.72
N PHE A 279 -4.00 -6.46 -2.20
CA PHE A 279 -2.72 -5.81 -1.99
C PHE A 279 -2.64 -5.31 -0.54
N GLY A 280 -1.62 -5.79 0.17
CA GLY A 280 -1.22 -5.31 1.47
C GLY A 280 0.16 -4.68 1.41
N SER A 281 0.34 -3.57 2.11
CA SER A 281 1.65 -2.97 2.32
C SER A 281 1.90 -2.86 3.81
N VAL A 282 3.04 -3.36 4.25
CA VAL A 282 3.48 -3.18 5.63
C VAL A 282 4.40 -1.96 5.69
N ASP A 283 4.03 -1.05 6.56
CA ASP A 283 4.93 0.02 6.98
C ASP A 283 5.39 -0.29 8.41
N GLY A 284 6.66 -0.05 8.66
CA GLY A 284 7.27 -0.37 9.93
C GLY A 284 8.47 0.49 10.23
N LEU A 285 8.99 0.33 11.43
CA LEU A 285 10.17 1.03 11.89
C LEU A 285 11.40 0.14 11.75
N ILE A 286 12.39 0.55 10.95
CA ILE A 286 13.68 -0.11 10.82
C ILE A 286 14.75 0.62 11.65
N ALA A 287 15.68 -0.15 12.22
CA ALA A 287 16.88 0.40 12.82
C ALA A 287 17.99 0.56 11.78
N LEU A 288 18.66 1.70 11.80
CA LEU A 288 19.74 2.04 10.87
C LEU A 288 21.02 2.39 11.62
N ARG A 289 22.15 2.23 10.93
CA ARG A 289 23.46 2.69 11.42
C ARG A 289 24.01 3.80 10.54
N ASN A 290 24.79 4.66 11.15
CA ASN A 290 25.53 5.72 10.51
C ASN A 290 27.00 5.71 10.95
N ASN A 291 27.79 6.68 10.48
CA ASN A 291 29.22 6.76 10.78
C ASN A 291 29.59 6.91 12.28
N LYS A 292 28.61 7.20 13.15
CA LYS A 292 28.80 7.41 14.60
C LYS A 292 28.24 6.25 15.44
N THR A 293 27.54 5.33 14.81
CA THR A 293 26.83 4.24 15.52
C THR A 293 27.81 3.26 16.15
N THR A 294 27.59 2.95 17.43
CA THR A 294 28.28 1.91 18.20
C THR A 294 27.30 0.82 18.61
N ASP A 295 27.78 -0.36 19.02
CA ASP A 295 26.91 -1.45 19.49
C ASP A 295 26.13 -1.06 20.76
N GLU A 296 26.71 -0.22 21.63
CA GLU A 296 26.00 0.30 22.80
C GLU A 296 24.90 1.28 22.40
N HIS A 297 25.16 2.12 21.39
CA HIS A 297 24.14 3.01 20.82
C HIS A 297 22.98 2.20 20.22
N LEU A 298 23.26 1.13 19.48
CA LEU A 298 22.22 0.27 18.89
C LEU A 298 21.31 -0.38 19.93
N LYS A 299 21.82 -0.71 21.11
CA LYS A 299 20.97 -1.20 22.21
C LYS A 299 19.95 -0.16 22.65
N ASN A 300 20.35 1.12 22.71
CA ASN A 300 19.43 2.20 23.04
C ASN A 300 18.45 2.49 21.91
N VAL A 301 18.89 2.38 20.64
CA VAL A 301 18.04 2.49 19.45
C VAL A 301 16.97 1.40 19.49
N CYS A 302 17.34 0.15 19.69
CA CYS A 302 16.39 -0.98 19.75
C CYS A 302 15.50 -0.92 21.00
N LEU A 303 15.97 -0.37 22.11
CA LEU A 303 15.16 -0.11 23.29
C LEU A 303 14.02 0.89 22.98
N PHE A 304 14.32 1.97 22.26
CA PHE A 304 13.29 2.92 21.84
C PHE A 304 12.40 2.33 20.76
N LEU A 305 12.96 1.57 19.81
CA LEU A 305 12.20 0.86 18.78
C LEU A 305 11.15 -0.06 19.40
N ASP A 306 11.54 -0.88 20.40
CA ASP A 306 10.62 -1.74 21.13
C ASP A 306 9.55 -0.94 21.87
N TYR A 307 9.95 0.11 22.53
CA TYR A 307 9.02 0.99 23.27
C TYR A 307 7.96 1.61 22.36
N ILE A 308 8.37 2.23 21.24
CA ILE A 308 7.46 2.95 20.34
C ILE A 308 6.55 2.00 19.55
N SER A 309 6.94 0.75 19.38
CA SER A 309 6.20 -0.32 18.69
C SER A 309 5.52 -1.28 19.67
N SER A 310 5.29 -0.90 20.94
CA SER A 310 4.54 -1.74 21.87
C SER A 310 3.10 -1.95 21.42
N GLY A 311 2.47 -3.06 21.82
CA GLY A 311 1.13 -3.41 21.38
C GLY A 311 0.08 -2.32 21.64
N GLU A 312 0.12 -1.65 22.80
CA GLU A 312 -0.79 -0.54 23.11
C GLU A 312 -0.63 0.65 22.13
N ARG A 313 0.62 0.94 21.70
CA ARG A 313 0.91 2.03 20.75
C ARG A 313 0.55 1.65 19.33
N ILE A 314 0.81 0.41 18.94
CA ILE A 314 0.33 -0.15 17.67
C ILE A 314 -1.20 -0.06 17.62
N ALA A 315 -1.90 -0.49 18.67
CA ALA A 315 -3.37 -0.39 18.74
C ALA A 315 -3.87 1.05 18.57
N ALA A 316 -3.20 2.04 19.18
CA ALA A 316 -3.59 3.45 19.05
C ALA A 316 -3.38 3.97 17.60
N VAL A 317 -2.28 3.60 16.95
CA VAL A 317 -2.03 3.91 15.54
C VAL A 317 -3.11 3.28 14.66
N ASP A 318 -3.37 2.00 14.86
CA ASP A 318 -4.31 1.23 14.04
C ASP A 318 -5.76 1.67 14.21
N GLN A 319 -6.17 2.08 15.43
CA GLN A 319 -7.47 2.72 15.64
C GLN A 319 -7.63 4.00 14.81
N THR A 320 -6.58 4.81 14.72
CA THR A 320 -6.59 6.05 13.92
C THR A 320 -6.68 5.75 12.42
N LEU A 321 -6.05 4.68 11.97
CA LEU A 321 -5.98 4.26 10.56
C LEU A 321 -7.10 3.30 10.15
N LEU A 322 -7.96 2.85 11.07
CA LEU A 322 -9.00 1.83 10.87
C LEU A 322 -8.41 0.51 10.34
N LEU A 323 -7.30 0.08 10.94
CA LEU A 323 -6.58 -1.14 10.62
C LEU A 323 -6.60 -2.10 11.82
N GLU A 324 -6.23 -3.35 11.59
CA GLU A 324 -6.06 -4.33 12.66
C GLU A 324 -4.59 -4.42 13.08
N PRO A 325 -4.32 -4.52 14.42
CA PRO A 325 -2.95 -4.66 14.90
C PRO A 325 -2.26 -5.92 14.41
N VAL A 326 -0.99 -5.77 14.08
CA VAL A 326 -0.10 -6.84 13.56
C VAL A 326 0.57 -7.67 14.65
N CYS A 327 0.14 -7.51 15.91
CA CYS A 327 0.65 -8.29 17.05
C CYS A 327 -0.48 -8.60 18.03
N GLN A 328 -0.32 -9.69 18.81
CA GLN A 328 -1.36 -10.15 19.74
C GLN A 328 -1.63 -9.14 20.83
N THR A 329 -0.59 -8.57 21.47
CA THR A 329 -0.78 -7.54 22.52
C THR A 329 -1.46 -6.28 21.99
N GLY A 330 -1.26 -5.94 20.70
CA GLY A 330 -1.98 -4.87 20.03
C GLY A 330 -3.45 -5.19 19.86
N ARG A 331 -3.81 -6.38 19.41
CA ARG A 331 -5.21 -6.82 19.30
C ARG A 331 -5.92 -6.83 20.66
N ASP A 332 -5.23 -7.21 21.72
CA ASP A 332 -5.81 -7.21 23.08
C ASP A 332 -6.12 -5.78 23.58
N ALA A 333 -5.40 -4.78 23.10
CA ALA A 333 -5.57 -3.36 23.44
C ALA A 333 -6.50 -2.60 22.46
N TYR A 334 -6.76 -3.17 21.26
CA TYR A 334 -7.50 -2.51 20.20
C TYR A 334 -8.99 -2.42 20.51
N VAL A 335 -9.55 -1.23 20.29
CA VAL A 335 -11.01 -0.99 20.39
C VAL A 335 -11.51 -0.61 19.00
N SER A 336 -12.37 -1.44 18.43
CA SER A 336 -12.96 -1.16 17.11
C SER A 336 -13.72 0.16 17.13
N PRO A 337 -13.50 1.06 16.15
CA PRO A 337 -14.24 2.30 16.04
C PRO A 337 -15.75 2.05 15.86
N GLU A 338 -16.56 2.90 16.49
CA GLU A 338 -18.02 2.87 16.35
C GLU A 338 -18.49 3.65 15.12
N GLY A 339 -19.62 3.25 14.54
CA GLY A 339 -20.32 4.04 13.50
C GLY A 339 -19.82 3.82 12.08
N LEU A 340 -18.99 2.81 11.83
CA LEU A 340 -18.61 2.39 10.47
C LEU A 340 -19.73 1.57 9.82
N ASP A 341 -19.81 1.60 8.49
CA ASP A 341 -20.74 0.75 7.71
C ASP A 341 -20.33 -0.73 7.82
N GLU A 342 -21.28 -1.60 8.16
CA GLU A 342 -21.03 -3.03 8.37
C GLU A 342 -20.50 -3.72 7.12
N GLY A 343 -20.90 -3.29 5.92
CA GLY A 343 -20.40 -3.79 4.65
C GLY A 343 -18.92 -3.44 4.44
N ASN A 344 -18.55 -2.20 4.76
CA ASN A 344 -17.15 -1.75 4.69
C ASN A 344 -16.25 -2.51 5.67
N VAL A 345 -16.72 -2.74 6.89
CA VAL A 345 -16.02 -3.54 7.90
C VAL A 345 -15.83 -4.98 7.40
N ALA A 346 -16.88 -5.61 6.87
CA ALA A 346 -16.81 -6.97 6.34
C ALA A 346 -15.85 -7.05 5.12
N SER A 347 -15.89 -6.07 4.23
CA SER A 347 -15.01 -5.97 3.08
C SER A 347 -13.54 -5.79 3.48
N ALA A 348 -13.27 -4.94 4.47
CA ALA A 348 -11.93 -4.72 5.01
C ALA A 348 -11.37 -6.01 5.64
N ALA A 349 -12.15 -6.67 6.51
CA ALA A 349 -11.75 -7.93 7.13
C ALA A 349 -11.48 -9.03 6.07
N ARG A 350 -12.30 -9.10 5.02
CA ARG A 350 -12.05 -10.00 3.88
C ARG A 350 -10.72 -9.66 3.20
N CYS A 351 -10.47 -8.39 2.89
CA CYS A 351 -9.24 -7.97 2.22
C CYS A 351 -7.99 -8.30 3.04
N ILE A 352 -8.02 -8.10 4.36
CA ILE A 352 -6.92 -8.49 5.27
C ILE A 352 -6.63 -9.99 5.15
N GLY A 353 -7.67 -10.83 5.16
CA GLY A 353 -7.53 -12.29 5.03
C GLY A 353 -7.03 -12.77 3.66
N LEU A 354 -6.99 -11.88 2.66
CA LEU A 354 -6.55 -12.17 1.29
C LEU A 354 -5.19 -11.55 0.95
N VAL A 355 -4.52 -10.91 1.90
CA VAL A 355 -3.17 -10.35 1.67
C VAL A 355 -2.16 -11.47 1.50
N VAL A 356 -1.39 -11.40 0.42
CA VAL A 356 -0.32 -12.35 0.09
C VAL A 356 1.02 -11.69 0.35
N ALA A 357 1.76 -12.22 1.34
CA ALA A 357 3.09 -11.73 1.66
C ALA A 357 4.10 -11.96 0.51
N PRO A 358 5.14 -11.12 0.39
CA PRO A 358 6.23 -11.39 -0.53
C PRO A 358 6.95 -12.71 -0.16
N PRO A 359 7.51 -13.44 -1.14
CA PRO A 359 8.29 -14.64 -0.85
C PRO A 359 9.53 -14.32 -0.01
N ALA A 360 9.71 -15.06 1.09
CA ALA A 360 10.78 -14.80 2.08
C ALA A 360 12.22 -14.95 1.55
N GLY A 361 12.39 -15.62 0.39
CA GLY A 361 13.70 -15.89 -0.20
C GLY A 361 14.20 -14.83 -1.19
N VAL A 362 13.45 -13.76 -1.42
CA VAL A 362 13.87 -12.67 -2.33
C VAL A 362 15.11 -11.97 -1.78
N THR A 363 16.17 -11.91 -2.58
CA THR A 363 17.42 -11.24 -2.18
C THR A 363 17.31 -9.72 -2.31
N ALA A 364 18.19 -8.99 -1.63
CA ALA A 364 18.27 -7.53 -1.77
C ALA A 364 18.55 -7.11 -3.23
N GLU A 365 19.44 -7.83 -3.92
CA GLU A 365 19.75 -7.59 -5.34
C GLU A 365 18.52 -7.79 -6.24
N GLN A 366 17.75 -8.87 -6.02
CA GLN A 366 16.50 -9.09 -6.76
C GLN A 366 15.48 -7.98 -6.51
N SER A 367 15.30 -7.57 -5.25
CA SER A 367 14.39 -6.48 -4.87
C SER A 367 14.79 -5.15 -5.54
N ALA A 368 16.08 -4.80 -5.52
CA ALA A 368 16.59 -3.58 -6.14
C ALA A 368 16.43 -3.61 -7.65
N SER A 369 16.72 -4.75 -8.29
CA SER A 369 16.53 -4.94 -9.75
C SER A 369 15.04 -4.83 -10.12
N ALA A 370 14.14 -5.47 -9.37
CA ALA A 370 12.69 -5.37 -9.60
C ALA A 370 12.20 -3.93 -9.45
N LYS A 371 12.70 -3.21 -8.45
CA LYS A 371 12.38 -1.78 -8.27
C LYS A 371 12.87 -0.94 -9.43
N THR A 372 14.08 -1.16 -9.92
CA THR A 372 14.62 -0.47 -11.08
C THR A 372 13.77 -0.72 -12.33
N ILE A 373 13.37 -1.97 -12.59
CA ILE A 373 12.46 -2.31 -13.70
C ILE A 373 11.11 -1.60 -13.54
N MET A 374 10.55 -1.57 -12.33
CA MET A 374 9.30 -0.87 -12.06
C MET A 374 9.43 0.62 -12.37
N ASP A 375 10.44 1.30 -11.84
CA ASP A 375 10.57 2.74 -11.92
C ASP A 375 11.01 3.23 -13.32
N GLU A 376 11.90 2.50 -13.98
CA GLU A 376 12.53 2.96 -15.23
C GLU A 376 11.89 2.37 -16.49
N VAL A 377 11.18 1.25 -16.39
CA VAL A 377 10.57 0.57 -17.55
C VAL A 377 9.05 0.52 -17.41
N ILE A 378 8.53 -0.11 -16.35
CA ILE A 378 7.08 -0.38 -16.23
C ILE A 378 6.32 0.93 -16.11
N VAL A 379 6.64 1.79 -15.15
CA VAL A 379 5.90 3.04 -14.89
C VAL A 379 5.86 3.95 -16.12
N PRO A 380 6.97 4.29 -16.79
CA PRO A 380 6.92 5.15 -17.98
C PRO A 380 6.12 4.53 -19.13
N LYS A 381 6.27 3.23 -19.37
CA LYS A 381 5.54 2.52 -20.42
C LYS A 381 4.06 2.38 -20.12
N PHE A 382 3.69 2.14 -18.86
CA PHE A 382 2.31 2.11 -18.41
C PHE A 382 1.64 3.48 -18.56
N GLN A 383 2.34 4.57 -18.27
CA GLN A 383 1.84 5.93 -18.52
C GLN A 383 1.60 6.19 -20.01
N ALA A 384 2.50 5.69 -20.89
CA ALA A 384 2.30 5.76 -22.33
C ALA A 384 1.08 4.93 -22.80
N LEU A 385 0.83 3.76 -22.18
CA LEU A 385 -0.38 2.96 -22.41
C LEU A 385 -1.65 3.74 -22.04
N LEU A 386 -1.70 4.34 -20.86
CA LEU A 386 -2.82 5.16 -20.40
C LEU A 386 -3.08 6.35 -21.35
N ALA A 387 -2.03 6.98 -21.85
CA ALA A 387 -2.12 8.08 -22.83
C ALA A 387 -2.52 7.63 -24.25
N GLY A 388 -2.58 6.31 -24.50
CA GLY A 388 -2.82 5.76 -25.84
C GLY A 388 -1.62 5.87 -26.80
N GLU A 389 -0.42 6.10 -26.28
CA GLU A 389 0.83 6.23 -27.01
C GLU A 389 1.59 4.88 -27.13
N ALA A 390 1.19 3.86 -26.38
CA ALA A 390 1.68 2.50 -26.44
C ALA A 390 0.54 1.50 -26.37
N THR A 391 0.74 0.30 -26.89
CA THR A 391 -0.17 -0.85 -26.75
C THR A 391 0.21 -1.72 -25.54
N ALA A 392 -0.73 -2.53 -25.06
CA ALA A 392 -0.47 -3.52 -24.01
C ALA A 392 0.71 -4.44 -24.35
N GLN A 393 0.77 -4.91 -25.61
CA GLN A 393 1.86 -5.76 -26.09
C GLN A 393 3.23 -5.07 -26.08
N GLU A 394 3.32 -3.81 -26.50
CA GLU A 394 4.58 -3.05 -26.49
C GLU A 394 5.09 -2.83 -25.05
N VAL A 395 4.20 -2.59 -24.10
CA VAL A 395 4.57 -2.49 -22.68
C VAL A 395 5.07 -3.83 -22.15
N TYR A 396 4.34 -4.91 -22.43
CA TYR A 396 4.69 -6.26 -22.00
C TYR A 396 6.03 -6.71 -22.55
N ASP A 397 6.30 -6.50 -23.86
CA ASP A 397 7.57 -6.84 -24.51
C ASP A 397 8.75 -6.09 -23.88
N ALA A 398 8.56 -4.81 -23.52
CA ALA A 398 9.59 -4.02 -22.85
C ALA A 398 9.88 -4.55 -21.44
N VAL A 399 8.87 -4.96 -20.70
CA VAL A 399 9.02 -5.59 -19.36
C VAL A 399 9.78 -6.91 -19.47
N CYS A 400 9.38 -7.79 -20.40
CA CYS A 400 10.04 -9.08 -20.63
C CYS A 400 11.51 -8.91 -21.02
N THR A 401 11.83 -7.91 -21.84
CA THR A 401 13.20 -7.60 -22.23
C THR A 401 14.04 -7.19 -21.02
N ALA A 402 13.59 -6.19 -20.26
CA ALA A 402 14.32 -5.69 -19.09
C ALA A 402 14.48 -6.77 -17.99
N ALA A 403 13.43 -7.53 -17.75
CA ALA A 403 13.47 -8.62 -16.77
C ALA A 403 14.43 -9.74 -17.18
N THR A 404 14.45 -10.11 -18.46
CA THR A 404 15.39 -11.13 -18.97
C THR A 404 16.85 -10.66 -18.87
N GLU A 405 17.10 -9.38 -19.08
CA GLU A 405 18.44 -8.78 -18.89
C GLU A 405 18.88 -8.82 -17.42
N ALA A 406 17.95 -8.56 -16.48
CA ALA A 406 18.25 -8.50 -15.05
C ALA A 406 18.32 -9.89 -14.39
N PHE A 407 17.40 -10.79 -14.71
CA PHE A 407 17.21 -12.06 -13.99
C PHE A 407 17.56 -13.30 -14.82
N GLY A 408 17.83 -13.13 -16.12
CA GLY A 408 17.95 -14.25 -17.05
C GLY A 408 16.60 -14.89 -17.41
N ALA A 409 16.56 -15.68 -18.47
CA ALA A 409 15.32 -16.35 -18.91
C ALA A 409 14.76 -17.35 -17.85
N ASP A 410 15.65 -18.02 -17.12
CA ASP A 410 15.26 -18.99 -16.08
C ASP A 410 14.71 -18.28 -14.82
N GLY A 411 15.09 -17.04 -14.57
CA GLY A 411 14.60 -16.20 -13.48
C GLY A 411 13.28 -15.47 -13.77
N CYS A 412 12.69 -15.71 -14.94
CA CYS A 412 11.43 -15.12 -15.40
C CYS A 412 10.33 -16.17 -15.49
N VAL A 413 9.09 -15.78 -15.20
CA VAL A 413 7.92 -16.62 -15.47
C VAL A 413 7.67 -16.68 -16.98
N SER A 414 7.41 -17.86 -17.51
CA SER A 414 6.98 -18.09 -18.90
C SER A 414 5.59 -18.71 -18.90
N GLY A 415 4.60 -18.05 -19.52
CA GLY A 415 3.22 -18.48 -19.51
C GLY A 415 2.37 -17.85 -18.41
N ALA A 416 1.27 -18.50 -18.02
CA ALA A 416 0.40 -18.05 -16.93
C ALA A 416 1.02 -18.32 -15.55
N LEU A 417 0.58 -17.56 -14.55
CA LEU A 417 0.92 -17.78 -13.14
C LEU A 417 0.09 -18.95 -12.59
#